data_bcc71c23b8e5f904378b7a12ee589c57
#
_entry.id   bcc71c23b8e5f904378b7a12ee589c57
#
_cell.length_a   1.000
_cell.length_b   1.000
_cell.length_c   1.000
_cell.angle_alpha   90.00
_cell.angle_beta   90.00
_cell.angle_gamma   90.00
#
_symmetry.space_group_name_H-M   'P 1'
#
loop_
_entity.id
_entity.type
_entity.pdbx_description
1 polymer ?
#
loop_
_entity_poly.entity_id
_entity_poly.type
_entity_poly.pdbx_seq_one_letter_code
_entity_poly.pdbx_strand_id
1 'polypeptide(L)'
;MSESSSAPPDLDLRLVRYFTAVAEHRHFGRAAEALHVTQPSLSRQVRRLEQQLGARLLDRTPRGTVLTEAGEVFLPRARALLRSAASAAAETRAAARPSRITVGYTAGLIVTPAVRELRHRHPDADVRTQHVPWNEASAALLDHRVDALVTRLPFPTGGLHVTVLYDEPRVLVVPLDHRLAGKESVTLDDIAGEPLPRVRQSDPSWSAFWRIDPRPDGSPAPDGPLIDAVEDKFEVVAAGQAVTISAGVRGGLRPDLTAIPLEDVEPSHVVLATRAGDGNRLVAAFRKAAQSRLTGRP
;
A
#
# COMPACT_ATOMS: atom_id res chain seq x y z
N MET A 1 11.56 -52.55 4.02
CA MET A 1 11.85 -51.11 3.76
C MET A 1 10.78 -50.32 4.47
N SER A 2 11.06 -49.84 5.68
CA SER A 2 10.09 -49.06 6.49
C SER A 2 10.12 -47.62 6.01
N GLU A 3 9.05 -47.16 5.38
CA GLU A 3 8.82 -45.72 5.14
C GLU A 3 8.64 -45.06 6.51
N SER A 4 9.67 -44.35 6.94
CA SER A 4 9.55 -43.42 8.07
C SER A 4 8.56 -42.30 7.65
N SER A 5 7.32 -42.47 8.07
CA SER A 5 6.33 -41.37 8.03
C SER A 5 6.86 -40.27 8.96
N SER A 6 7.68 -39.38 8.43
CA SER A 6 8.08 -38.15 9.11
C SER A 6 6.84 -37.29 9.29
N ALA A 7 6.47 -37.04 10.53
CA ALA A 7 5.42 -36.06 10.84
C ALA A 7 5.74 -34.72 10.12
N PRO A 8 4.74 -34.00 9.62
CA PRO A 8 4.97 -32.71 8.97
C PRO A 8 5.72 -31.78 9.92
N PRO A 9 6.67 -30.97 9.40
CA PRO A 9 7.46 -30.08 10.25
C PRO A 9 6.55 -29.10 10.99
N ASP A 10 6.72 -29.04 12.31
CA ASP A 10 6.02 -28.09 13.18
C ASP A 10 6.67 -26.70 13.01
N LEU A 11 6.06 -25.85 12.17
CA LEU A 11 6.59 -24.54 11.85
C LEU A 11 6.16 -23.47 12.88
N ASP A 12 7.11 -22.95 13.64
CA ASP A 12 6.89 -21.80 14.51
C ASP A 12 6.69 -20.52 13.69
N LEU A 13 5.48 -19.94 13.72
CA LEU A 13 5.12 -18.72 12.99
C LEU A 13 6.02 -17.51 13.35
N ARG A 14 6.62 -17.50 14.52
CA ARG A 14 7.58 -16.47 14.91
C ARG A 14 8.86 -16.58 14.08
N LEU A 15 9.34 -17.78 13.84
CA LEU A 15 10.51 -18.03 12.99
C LEU A 15 10.22 -17.66 11.55
N VAL A 16 9.03 -18.00 11.06
CA VAL A 16 8.55 -17.62 9.73
C VAL A 16 8.54 -16.09 9.57
N ARG A 17 8.03 -15.36 10.56
CA ARG A 17 8.02 -13.89 10.57
C ARG A 17 9.44 -13.31 10.54
N TYR A 18 10.36 -13.88 11.28
CA TYR A 18 11.75 -13.44 11.31
C TYR A 18 12.45 -13.61 9.96
N PHE A 19 12.24 -14.74 9.31
CA PHE A 19 12.72 -14.96 7.94
C PHE A 19 12.13 -13.95 6.96
N THR A 20 10.81 -13.75 6.98
CA THR A 20 10.11 -12.81 6.08
C THR A 20 10.66 -11.39 6.23
N ALA A 21 10.86 -10.92 7.47
CA ALA A 21 11.45 -9.61 7.71
C ALA A 21 12.89 -9.48 7.18
N VAL A 22 13.73 -10.51 7.34
CA VAL A 22 15.11 -10.47 6.78
C VAL A 22 15.07 -10.45 5.25
N ALA A 23 14.17 -11.21 4.63
CA ALA A 23 13.99 -11.24 3.18
C ALA A 23 13.55 -9.87 2.62
N GLU A 24 12.67 -9.16 3.31
CA GLU A 24 12.17 -7.83 2.94
C GLU A 24 13.23 -6.74 3.10
N HIS A 25 13.89 -6.70 4.25
CA HIS A 25 14.94 -5.71 4.52
C HIS A 25 16.26 -6.00 3.80
N ARG A 26 16.46 -7.22 3.29
CA ARG A 26 17.71 -7.71 2.67
C ARG A 26 18.96 -7.43 3.54
N HIS A 27 18.76 -7.30 4.86
CA HIS A 27 19.81 -6.97 5.82
C HIS A 27 19.40 -7.36 7.24
N PHE A 28 20.18 -8.25 7.89
CA PHE A 28 19.86 -8.74 9.24
C PHE A 28 19.79 -7.63 10.30
N GLY A 29 20.65 -6.62 10.23
CA GLY A 29 20.65 -5.49 11.18
C GLY A 29 19.35 -4.69 11.10
N ARG A 30 18.97 -4.23 9.89
CA ARG A 30 17.72 -3.48 9.68
C ARG A 30 16.47 -4.29 10.04
N ALA A 31 16.46 -5.59 9.71
CA ALA A 31 15.36 -6.46 10.10
C ALA A 31 15.29 -6.65 11.63
N ALA A 32 16.42 -6.73 12.31
CA ALA A 32 16.47 -6.84 13.76
C ALA A 32 15.96 -5.56 14.47
N GLU A 33 16.31 -4.39 13.96
CA GLU A 33 15.80 -3.09 14.42
C GLU A 33 14.27 -3.01 14.24
N ALA A 34 13.77 -3.33 13.05
CA ALA A 34 12.33 -3.34 12.76
C ALA A 34 11.54 -4.32 13.63
N LEU A 35 12.16 -5.43 14.04
CA LEU A 35 11.56 -6.45 14.92
C LEU A 35 11.82 -6.21 16.40
N HIS A 36 12.57 -5.16 16.78
CA HIS A 36 12.98 -4.85 18.14
C HIS A 36 13.70 -6.03 18.83
N VAL A 37 14.58 -6.69 18.10
CA VAL A 37 15.43 -7.79 18.60
C VAL A 37 16.91 -7.54 18.28
N THR A 38 17.82 -8.29 18.94
CA THR A 38 19.24 -8.21 18.58
C THR A 38 19.53 -9.01 17.31
N GLN A 39 20.45 -8.52 16.46
CA GLN A 39 20.86 -9.21 15.24
C GLN A 39 21.36 -10.64 15.49
N PRO A 40 22.18 -10.94 16.55
CA PRO A 40 22.57 -12.31 16.85
C PRO A 40 21.40 -13.23 17.20
N SER A 41 20.38 -12.71 17.90
CA SER A 41 19.15 -13.45 18.20
C SER A 41 18.39 -13.78 16.91
N LEU A 42 18.14 -12.76 16.08
CA LEU A 42 17.45 -12.94 14.79
C LEU A 42 18.17 -13.98 13.91
N SER A 43 19.50 -13.89 13.81
CA SER A 43 20.30 -14.84 13.02
C SER A 43 20.17 -16.29 13.53
N ARG A 44 20.15 -16.51 14.84
CA ARG A 44 19.94 -17.84 15.44
C ARG A 44 18.55 -18.37 15.12
N GLN A 45 17.52 -17.54 15.20
CA GLN A 45 16.13 -17.95 14.94
C GLN A 45 15.90 -18.29 13.46
N VAL A 46 16.48 -17.53 12.54
CA VAL A 46 16.42 -17.87 11.11
C VAL A 46 17.13 -19.21 10.83
N ARG A 47 18.34 -19.44 11.39
CA ARG A 47 19.02 -20.75 11.28
C ARG A 47 18.17 -21.90 11.83
N ARG A 48 17.47 -21.69 12.93
CA ARG A 48 16.55 -22.71 13.48
C ARG A 48 15.43 -23.05 12.49
N LEU A 49 14.86 -22.07 11.81
CA LEU A 49 13.87 -22.30 10.75
C LEU A 49 14.50 -23.11 9.58
N GLU A 50 15.70 -22.73 9.13
CA GLU A 50 16.41 -23.45 8.07
C GLU A 50 16.68 -24.92 8.47
N GLN A 51 17.04 -25.17 9.73
CA GLN A 51 17.21 -26.53 10.26
C GLN A 51 15.90 -27.33 10.27
N GLN A 52 14.77 -26.68 10.66
CA GLN A 52 13.46 -27.33 10.63
C GLN A 52 13.00 -27.69 9.22
N LEU A 53 13.36 -26.85 8.24
CA LEU A 53 13.04 -27.07 6.82
C LEU A 53 14.05 -27.97 6.10
N GLY A 54 15.20 -28.22 6.70
CA GLY A 54 16.30 -28.96 6.05
C GLY A 54 16.94 -28.23 4.87
N ALA A 55 16.74 -26.91 4.75
CA ALA A 55 17.21 -26.11 3.62
C ALA A 55 17.66 -24.71 4.08
N ARG A 56 18.73 -24.20 3.45
CA ARG A 56 19.11 -22.79 3.61
C ARG A 56 18.16 -21.91 2.80
N LEU A 57 17.69 -20.84 3.41
CA LEU A 57 16.75 -19.89 2.79
C LEU A 57 17.44 -18.57 2.41
N LEU A 58 18.54 -18.24 3.11
CA LEU A 58 19.24 -16.97 2.96
C LEU A 58 20.75 -17.17 2.83
N ASP A 59 21.33 -16.45 1.88
CA ASP A 59 22.77 -16.31 1.73
C ASP A 59 23.26 -14.92 2.10
N ARG A 60 24.44 -14.86 2.73
CA ARG A 60 25.12 -13.60 3.05
C ARG A 60 26.10 -13.25 1.93
N THR A 61 25.98 -12.04 1.41
CA THR A 61 26.88 -11.49 0.41
C THR A 61 27.54 -10.22 0.95
N PRO A 62 28.63 -9.75 0.34
CA PRO A 62 29.21 -8.44 0.73
C PRO A 62 28.25 -7.25 0.56
N ARG A 63 27.20 -7.41 -0.26
CA ARG A 63 26.18 -6.39 -0.52
C ARG A 63 24.92 -6.54 0.34
N GLY A 64 24.89 -7.50 1.27
CA GLY A 64 23.73 -7.76 2.13
C GLY A 64 23.28 -9.22 2.14
N THR A 65 22.00 -9.45 2.31
CA THR A 65 21.39 -10.79 2.36
C THR A 65 20.52 -11.00 1.13
N VAL A 66 20.67 -12.16 0.48
CA VAL A 66 19.87 -12.58 -0.68
C VAL A 66 19.14 -13.88 -0.37
N LEU A 67 18.04 -14.13 -1.07
CA LEU A 67 17.33 -15.40 -1.01
C LEU A 67 18.12 -16.47 -1.77
N THR A 68 18.12 -17.70 -1.25
CA THR A 68 18.46 -18.90 -2.03
C THR A 68 17.26 -19.31 -2.89
N GLU A 69 17.43 -20.26 -3.80
CA GLU A 69 16.31 -20.84 -4.56
C GLU A 69 15.21 -21.38 -3.61
N ALA A 70 15.60 -22.10 -2.54
CA ALA A 70 14.67 -22.54 -1.50
C ALA A 70 13.99 -21.36 -0.78
N GLY A 71 14.72 -20.27 -0.56
CA GLY A 71 14.18 -19.03 0.00
C GLY A 71 13.15 -18.36 -0.90
N GLU A 72 13.39 -18.34 -2.20
CA GLU A 72 12.44 -17.80 -3.19
C GLU A 72 11.15 -18.63 -3.24
N VAL A 73 11.25 -19.95 -3.17
CA VAL A 73 10.09 -20.85 -3.09
C VAL A 73 9.35 -20.68 -1.76
N PHE A 74 10.08 -20.55 -0.66
CA PHE A 74 9.47 -20.49 0.67
C PHE A 74 8.85 -19.12 1.00
N LEU A 75 9.40 -18.00 0.53
CA LEU A 75 8.92 -16.66 0.87
C LEU A 75 7.43 -16.42 0.57
N PRO A 76 6.88 -16.75 -0.61
CA PRO A 76 5.45 -16.59 -0.85
C PRO A 76 4.59 -17.50 0.05
N ARG A 77 5.07 -18.70 0.39
CA ARG A 77 4.39 -19.62 1.32
C ARG A 77 4.44 -19.11 2.76
N ALA A 78 5.58 -18.58 3.19
CA ALA A 78 5.75 -17.95 4.50
C ALA A 78 4.76 -16.78 4.69
N ARG A 79 4.66 -15.92 3.70
CA ARG A 79 3.69 -14.82 3.69
C ARG A 79 2.24 -15.32 3.74
N ALA A 80 1.91 -16.38 3.01
CA ALA A 80 0.58 -16.99 3.02
C ALA A 80 0.23 -17.56 4.41
N LEU A 81 1.16 -18.27 5.06
CA LEU A 81 0.98 -18.81 6.42
C LEU A 81 0.76 -17.71 7.45
N LEU A 82 1.56 -16.64 7.41
CA LEU A 82 1.39 -15.50 8.32
C LEU A 82 0.04 -14.81 8.11
N ARG A 83 -0.39 -14.64 6.86
CA ARG A 83 -1.72 -14.09 6.55
C ARG A 83 -2.84 -14.99 7.06
N SER A 84 -2.75 -16.29 6.84
CA SER A 84 -3.76 -17.26 7.31
C SER A 84 -3.88 -17.24 8.84
N ALA A 85 -2.76 -17.17 9.56
CA ALA A 85 -2.76 -17.06 11.02
C ALA A 85 -3.37 -15.73 11.49
N ALA A 86 -3.06 -14.63 10.81
CA ALA A 86 -3.66 -13.32 11.09
C ALA A 86 -5.18 -13.33 10.84
N SER A 87 -5.62 -13.95 9.73
CA SER A 87 -7.05 -14.12 9.39
C SER A 87 -7.79 -14.89 10.48
N ALA A 88 -7.28 -16.06 10.86
CA ALA A 88 -7.90 -16.89 11.90
C ALA A 88 -8.04 -16.14 13.24
N ALA A 89 -6.98 -15.40 13.64
CA ALA A 89 -7.02 -14.61 14.86
C ALA A 89 -7.99 -13.41 14.75
N ALA A 90 -8.14 -12.80 13.56
CA ALA A 90 -9.06 -11.70 13.34
C ALA A 90 -10.51 -12.17 13.29
N GLU A 91 -10.80 -13.26 12.59
CA GLU A 91 -12.13 -13.89 12.53
C GLU A 91 -12.61 -14.30 13.92
N THR A 92 -11.73 -14.91 14.72
CA THR A 92 -12.03 -15.26 16.11
C THR A 92 -12.35 -14.02 16.95
N ARG A 93 -11.57 -12.94 16.79
CA ARG A 93 -11.82 -11.67 17.49
C ARG A 93 -13.10 -10.99 17.02
N ALA A 94 -13.40 -11.04 15.72
CA ALA A 94 -14.65 -10.52 15.17
C ALA A 94 -15.87 -11.28 15.69
N ALA A 95 -15.79 -12.61 15.80
CA ALA A 95 -16.82 -13.42 16.42
C ALA A 95 -17.02 -13.08 17.90
N ALA A 96 -15.94 -12.80 18.63
CA ALA A 96 -15.99 -12.41 20.05
C ALA A 96 -16.47 -10.95 20.27
N ARG A 97 -16.29 -10.08 19.27
CA ARG A 97 -16.67 -8.65 19.32
C ARG A 97 -17.27 -8.20 17.99
N PRO A 98 -18.52 -8.62 17.69
CA PRO A 98 -19.16 -8.36 16.39
C PRO A 98 -19.49 -6.88 16.15
N SER A 99 -19.23 -6.01 17.11
CA SER A 99 -19.51 -4.56 17.08
C SER A 99 -18.28 -3.69 16.86
N ARG A 100 -17.20 -4.18 16.24
CA ARG A 100 -16.00 -3.38 15.95
C ARG A 100 -15.68 -3.35 14.46
N ILE A 101 -15.26 -2.17 13.99
CA ILE A 101 -14.70 -1.98 12.64
C ILE A 101 -13.58 -0.92 12.69
N THR A 102 -12.50 -1.17 11.94
CA THR A 102 -11.44 -0.18 11.66
C THR A 102 -11.49 0.19 10.18
N VAL A 103 -11.81 1.44 9.89
CA VAL A 103 -11.83 2.00 8.54
C VAL A 103 -10.50 2.67 8.24
N GLY A 104 -9.76 2.12 7.26
CA GLY A 104 -8.54 2.71 6.74
C GLY A 104 -8.83 3.77 5.68
N TYR A 105 -7.90 4.72 5.52
CA TYR A 105 -7.90 5.69 4.42
C TYR A 105 -6.48 6.11 4.08
N THR A 106 -6.22 6.37 2.80
CA THR A 106 -4.92 6.89 2.34
C THR A 106 -4.94 8.42 2.27
N ALA A 107 -3.75 9.03 2.17
CA ALA A 107 -3.57 10.48 2.19
C ALA A 107 -4.50 11.23 1.22
N GLY A 108 -5.03 12.36 1.68
CA GLY A 108 -5.92 13.24 0.90
C GLY A 108 -7.33 12.71 0.69
N LEU A 109 -7.73 11.58 1.30
CA LEU A 109 -9.09 11.04 1.21
C LEU A 109 -9.87 11.28 2.50
N ILE A 110 -11.15 11.66 2.35
CA ILE A 110 -12.05 11.98 3.47
C ILE A 110 -13.08 10.86 3.61
N VAL A 111 -13.04 10.14 4.74
CA VAL A 111 -14.00 9.07 5.07
C VAL A 111 -15.06 9.50 6.08
N THR A 112 -14.93 10.70 6.64
CA THR A 112 -15.76 11.21 7.74
C THR A 112 -17.27 11.13 7.47
N PRO A 113 -17.81 11.48 6.28
CA PRO A 113 -19.26 11.39 6.04
C PRO A 113 -19.80 9.96 6.19
N ALA A 114 -19.09 8.97 5.63
CA ALA A 114 -19.48 7.56 5.73
C ALA A 114 -19.32 6.99 7.14
N VAL A 115 -18.26 7.41 7.85
CA VAL A 115 -18.02 7.02 9.25
C VAL A 115 -19.08 7.59 10.18
N ARG A 116 -19.50 8.85 9.99
CA ARG A 116 -20.60 9.45 10.75
C ARG A 116 -21.92 8.71 10.53
N GLU A 117 -22.25 8.39 9.29
CA GLU A 117 -23.42 7.60 8.94
C GLU A 117 -23.40 6.22 9.62
N LEU A 118 -22.24 5.56 9.60
CA LEU A 118 -22.08 4.26 10.24
C LEU A 118 -22.29 4.34 11.76
N ARG A 119 -21.67 5.33 12.43
CA ARG A 119 -21.85 5.55 13.88
C ARG A 119 -23.29 5.88 14.25
N HIS A 120 -23.97 6.66 13.43
CA HIS A 120 -25.38 6.99 13.65
C HIS A 120 -26.27 5.75 13.59
N ARG A 121 -26.03 4.85 12.63
CA ARG A 121 -26.81 3.61 12.47
C ARG A 121 -26.45 2.51 13.46
N HIS A 122 -25.24 2.55 14.00
CA HIS A 122 -24.69 1.55 14.91
C HIS A 122 -24.05 2.24 16.12
N PRO A 123 -24.84 2.85 17.03
CA PRO A 123 -24.31 3.65 18.14
C PRO A 123 -23.45 2.85 19.13
N ASP A 124 -23.71 1.54 19.26
CA ASP A 124 -22.94 0.63 20.13
C ASP A 124 -21.67 0.08 19.47
N ALA A 125 -21.40 0.44 18.21
CA ALA A 125 -20.22 -0.05 17.50
C ALA A 125 -18.95 0.76 17.83
N ASP A 126 -17.83 0.05 18.07
CA ASP A 126 -16.50 0.65 18.16
C ASP A 126 -15.97 0.92 16.72
N VAL A 127 -16.27 2.11 16.20
CA VAL A 127 -15.86 2.52 14.86
C VAL A 127 -14.59 3.36 14.93
N ARG A 128 -13.48 2.81 14.45
CA ARG A 128 -12.16 3.45 14.40
C ARG A 128 -11.79 3.87 13.00
N THR A 129 -10.96 4.89 12.89
CA THR A 129 -10.35 5.32 11.62
C THR A 129 -8.84 5.25 11.73
N GLN A 130 -8.15 4.85 10.66
CA GLN A 130 -6.70 4.72 10.63
C GLN A 130 -6.15 5.20 9.29
N HIS A 131 -5.16 6.09 9.33
CA HIS A 131 -4.38 6.40 8.13
C HIS A 131 -3.51 5.21 7.75
N VAL A 132 -3.48 4.89 6.46
CA VAL A 132 -2.70 3.81 5.87
C VAL A 132 -1.77 4.42 4.80
N PRO A 133 -0.47 4.15 4.85
CA PRO A 133 0.42 4.54 3.76
C PRO A 133 -0.03 3.96 2.42
N TRP A 134 0.12 4.70 1.35
CA TRP A 134 -0.38 4.32 0.01
C TRP A 134 0.17 2.96 -0.47
N ASN A 135 1.43 2.65 -0.15
CA ASN A 135 2.11 1.40 -0.52
C ASN A 135 1.76 0.21 0.37
N GLU A 136 0.99 0.43 1.43
CA GLU A 136 0.55 -0.60 2.37
C GLU A 136 -0.93 -0.97 2.23
N ALA A 137 -1.62 -0.44 1.24
CA ALA A 137 -3.06 -0.61 1.06
C ALA A 137 -3.51 -2.08 1.09
N SER A 138 -2.91 -2.93 0.28
CA SER A 138 -3.22 -4.36 0.24
C SER A 138 -2.82 -5.08 1.53
N ALA A 139 -1.62 -4.82 2.05
CA ALA A 139 -1.12 -5.42 3.27
C ALA A 139 -1.98 -5.04 4.48
N ALA A 140 -2.40 -3.78 4.60
CA ALA A 140 -3.25 -3.33 5.71
C ALA A 140 -4.57 -4.10 5.82
N LEU A 141 -5.18 -4.45 4.68
CA LEU A 141 -6.39 -5.26 4.63
C LEU A 141 -6.10 -6.73 4.89
N LEU A 142 -5.12 -7.31 4.19
CA LEU A 142 -4.80 -8.74 4.27
C LEU A 142 -4.22 -9.14 5.63
N ASP A 143 -3.50 -8.23 6.30
CA ASP A 143 -2.96 -8.43 7.66
C ASP A 143 -3.94 -8.01 8.76
N HIS A 144 -5.20 -7.70 8.41
CA HIS A 144 -6.27 -7.31 9.34
C HIS A 144 -5.93 -6.09 10.23
N ARG A 145 -5.11 -5.18 9.74
CA ARG A 145 -4.87 -3.87 10.40
C ARG A 145 -6.08 -2.95 10.25
N VAL A 146 -6.75 -3.05 9.10
CA VAL A 146 -8.03 -2.40 8.83
C VAL A 146 -9.04 -3.40 8.25
N ASP A 147 -10.33 -3.12 8.40
CA ASP A 147 -11.41 -3.99 7.92
C ASP A 147 -11.97 -3.52 6.58
N ALA A 148 -11.92 -2.23 6.33
CA ALA A 148 -12.28 -1.58 5.07
C ALA A 148 -11.28 -0.47 4.80
N LEU A 149 -10.95 -0.18 3.55
CA LEU A 149 -9.98 0.83 3.15
C LEU A 149 -10.53 1.66 2.00
N VAL A 150 -10.52 2.98 2.15
CA VAL A 150 -10.74 3.92 1.06
C VAL A 150 -9.39 4.37 0.54
N THR A 151 -9.12 4.13 -0.74
CA THR A 151 -7.82 4.39 -1.37
C THR A 151 -7.97 4.66 -2.86
N ARG A 152 -6.86 4.95 -3.55
CA ARG A 152 -6.80 5.12 -5.00
C ARG A 152 -6.19 3.90 -5.68
N LEU A 153 -6.71 3.57 -6.87
CA LEU A 153 -6.03 2.64 -7.78
C LEU A 153 -4.84 3.35 -8.46
N PRO A 154 -3.82 2.57 -8.92
CA PRO A 154 -3.67 1.12 -8.78
C PRO A 154 -2.97 0.72 -7.47
N PHE A 155 -3.28 -0.46 -6.99
CA PHE A 155 -2.55 -1.20 -5.95
C PHE A 155 -2.87 -2.70 -6.11
N PRO A 156 -2.07 -3.65 -5.54
CA PRO A 156 -2.35 -5.07 -5.62
C PRO A 156 -3.69 -5.44 -4.99
N THR A 157 -4.63 -6.00 -5.78
CA THR A 157 -6.01 -6.30 -5.37
C THR A 157 -6.29 -7.77 -5.11
N GLY A 158 -5.30 -8.65 -5.23
CA GLY A 158 -5.44 -10.09 -4.99
C GLY A 158 -5.99 -10.40 -3.59
N GLY A 159 -7.10 -11.16 -3.52
CA GLY A 159 -7.78 -11.49 -2.26
C GLY A 159 -8.68 -10.37 -1.70
N LEU A 160 -8.90 -9.30 -2.46
CA LEU A 160 -9.73 -8.17 -2.07
C LEU A 160 -10.97 -8.05 -2.96
N HIS A 161 -12.03 -7.51 -2.40
CA HIS A 161 -13.20 -7.00 -3.12
C HIS A 161 -13.06 -5.49 -3.24
N VAL A 162 -13.04 -4.97 -4.46
CA VAL A 162 -12.83 -3.55 -4.77
C VAL A 162 -14.08 -2.98 -5.43
N THR A 163 -14.54 -1.83 -4.94
CA THR A 163 -15.71 -1.11 -5.47
C THR A 163 -15.31 0.33 -5.76
N VAL A 164 -15.47 0.79 -7.00
CA VAL A 164 -15.25 2.19 -7.35
C VAL A 164 -16.32 3.05 -6.67
N LEU A 165 -15.89 4.10 -5.99
CA LEU A 165 -16.77 5.07 -5.35
C LEU A 165 -16.99 6.30 -6.25
N TYR A 166 -15.91 6.86 -6.79
CA TYR A 166 -15.93 8.01 -7.69
C TYR A 166 -14.58 8.18 -8.39
N ASP A 167 -14.59 9.04 -9.40
CA ASP A 167 -13.41 9.39 -10.17
C ASP A 167 -12.91 10.78 -9.78
N GLU A 168 -11.59 10.94 -9.72
CA GLU A 168 -10.90 12.21 -9.52
C GLU A 168 -10.10 12.56 -10.78
N PRO A 169 -10.33 13.73 -11.39
CA PRO A 169 -9.48 14.22 -12.47
C PRO A 169 -8.02 14.26 -12.03
N ARG A 170 -7.11 13.90 -12.91
CA ARG A 170 -5.68 14.09 -12.68
C ARG A 170 -5.30 15.53 -12.98
N VAL A 171 -4.36 16.04 -12.22
CA VAL A 171 -3.84 17.40 -12.33
C VAL A 171 -2.33 17.35 -12.37
N LEU A 172 -1.75 18.28 -13.11
CA LEU A 172 -0.33 18.63 -13.01
C LEU A 172 -0.14 19.61 -11.85
N VAL A 173 0.81 19.35 -10.98
CA VAL A 173 1.20 20.26 -9.90
C VAL A 173 2.58 20.85 -10.23
N VAL A 174 2.66 22.17 -10.21
CA VAL A 174 3.86 22.95 -10.55
C VAL A 174 4.03 24.13 -9.58
N PRO A 175 5.24 24.73 -9.48
CA PRO A 175 5.43 26.00 -8.80
C PRO A 175 4.63 27.13 -9.46
N LEU A 176 4.32 28.18 -8.70
CA LEU A 176 3.57 29.35 -9.22
C LEU A 176 4.30 30.10 -10.34
N ASP A 177 5.61 30.06 -10.38
CA ASP A 177 6.46 30.69 -11.39
C ASP A 177 6.79 29.79 -12.60
N HIS A 178 6.23 28.55 -12.61
CA HIS A 178 6.45 27.61 -13.70
C HIS A 178 5.80 28.11 -15.00
N ARG A 179 6.43 27.83 -16.18
CA ARG A 179 5.92 28.22 -17.51
C ARG A 179 4.49 27.79 -17.83
N LEU A 180 4.02 26.72 -17.19
CA LEU A 180 2.66 26.20 -17.36
C LEU A 180 1.68 26.77 -16.32
N ALA A 181 2.15 27.44 -15.27
CA ALA A 181 1.28 28.04 -14.28
C ALA A 181 0.35 29.07 -14.94
N GLY A 182 -0.94 29.02 -14.59
CA GLY A 182 -1.95 29.93 -15.18
C GLY A 182 -2.60 29.43 -16.47
N LYS A 183 -2.19 28.28 -17.05
CA LYS A 183 -2.96 27.62 -18.10
C LYS A 183 -4.26 27.07 -17.51
N GLU A 184 -5.34 27.08 -18.33
CA GLU A 184 -6.62 26.47 -17.94
C GLU A 184 -6.54 24.94 -17.88
N SER A 185 -5.75 24.34 -18.78
CA SER A 185 -5.45 22.90 -18.82
C SER A 185 -4.11 22.66 -19.53
N VAL A 186 -3.57 21.45 -19.35
CA VAL A 186 -2.36 20.96 -20.02
C VAL A 186 -2.59 19.54 -20.53
N THR A 187 -1.83 19.16 -21.56
CA THR A 187 -1.81 17.82 -22.14
C THR A 187 -0.47 17.12 -21.82
N LEU A 188 -0.35 15.85 -22.21
CA LEU A 188 0.91 15.11 -22.10
C LEU A 188 2.02 15.73 -22.97
N ASP A 189 1.67 16.30 -24.12
CA ASP A 189 2.62 16.97 -24.99
C ASP A 189 3.21 18.24 -24.33
N ASP A 190 2.38 19.00 -23.60
CA ASP A 190 2.85 20.16 -22.84
C ASP A 190 3.91 19.81 -21.79
N ILE A 191 3.88 18.59 -21.26
CA ILE A 191 4.77 18.09 -20.22
C ILE A 191 5.75 17.03 -20.72
N ALA A 192 5.91 16.87 -22.04
CA ALA A 192 6.76 15.83 -22.62
C ALA A 192 8.21 15.88 -22.10
N GLY A 193 8.75 17.08 -21.93
CA GLY A 193 10.11 17.30 -21.41
C GLY A 193 10.22 17.51 -19.90
N GLU A 194 9.12 17.52 -19.16
CA GLU A 194 9.14 17.80 -17.71
C GLU A 194 9.55 16.57 -16.90
N PRO A 195 10.55 16.70 -16.01
CA PRO A 195 10.96 15.59 -15.14
C PRO A 195 9.90 15.28 -14.09
N LEU A 196 9.63 13.98 -13.87
CA LEU A 196 8.69 13.50 -12.87
C LEU A 196 9.42 12.73 -11.77
N PRO A 197 9.15 12.97 -10.47
CA PRO A 197 9.80 12.26 -9.37
C PRO A 197 9.63 10.75 -9.49
N ARG A 198 10.64 10.02 -9.03
CA ARG A 198 10.59 8.56 -8.88
C ARG A 198 10.52 8.23 -7.39
N VAL A 199 9.59 7.36 -7.01
CA VAL A 199 9.45 6.90 -5.63
C VAL A 199 10.23 5.60 -5.44
N ARG A 200 11.12 5.56 -4.44
CA ARG A 200 11.90 4.36 -4.13
C ARG A 200 10.98 3.21 -3.70
N GLN A 201 11.22 2.01 -4.24
CA GLN A 201 10.45 0.81 -3.92
C GLN A 201 8.94 0.92 -4.20
N SER A 202 8.54 1.76 -5.16
CA SER A 202 7.15 1.78 -5.62
C SER A 202 6.81 0.51 -6.41
N ASP A 203 5.53 0.11 -6.34
CA ASP A 203 4.99 -0.91 -7.24
C ASP A 203 5.08 -0.42 -8.69
N PRO A 204 5.54 -1.25 -9.66
CA PRO A 204 5.67 -0.83 -11.05
C PRO A 204 4.38 -0.30 -11.66
N SER A 205 3.23 -0.91 -11.39
CA SER A 205 1.92 -0.45 -11.90
C SER A 205 1.54 0.90 -11.33
N TRP A 206 1.82 1.12 -10.04
CA TRP A 206 1.60 2.41 -9.39
C TRP A 206 2.49 3.50 -9.99
N SER A 207 3.77 3.19 -10.20
CA SER A 207 4.72 4.13 -10.79
C SER A 207 4.33 4.47 -12.23
N ALA A 208 4.01 3.47 -13.04
CA ALA A 208 3.55 3.63 -14.41
C ALA A 208 2.29 4.52 -14.49
N PHE A 209 1.33 4.31 -13.61
CA PHE A 209 0.10 5.09 -13.58
C PHE A 209 0.36 6.57 -13.23
N TRP A 210 1.06 6.85 -12.11
CA TRP A 210 1.26 8.22 -11.64
C TRP A 210 2.29 9.03 -12.43
N ARG A 211 3.16 8.37 -13.21
CA ARG A 211 4.10 9.02 -14.11
C ARG A 211 3.60 9.01 -15.56
N ILE A 212 2.60 8.20 -15.86
CA ILE A 212 2.16 7.87 -17.22
C ILE A 212 3.38 7.41 -18.04
N ASP A 213 3.94 6.29 -17.61
CA ASP A 213 5.17 5.73 -18.14
C ASP A 213 4.98 4.25 -18.51
N PRO A 214 5.04 3.87 -19.81
CA PRO A 214 5.39 4.72 -20.94
C PRO A 214 4.29 5.72 -21.31
N ARG A 215 4.67 6.77 -22.04
CA ARG A 215 3.76 7.70 -22.70
C ARG A 215 2.95 6.97 -23.79
N PRO A 216 1.81 7.53 -24.29
CA PRO A 216 1.01 6.89 -25.34
C PRO A 216 1.77 6.60 -26.64
N ASP A 217 2.80 7.39 -26.96
CA ASP A 217 3.70 7.18 -28.09
C ASP A 217 4.79 6.13 -27.85
N GLY A 218 4.82 5.53 -26.66
CA GLY A 218 5.82 4.55 -26.22
C GLY A 218 7.11 5.15 -25.66
N SER A 219 7.28 6.47 -25.65
CA SER A 219 8.45 7.11 -25.05
C SER A 219 8.41 7.03 -23.52
N PRO A 220 9.58 7.00 -22.84
CA PRO A 220 9.62 7.05 -21.40
C PRO A 220 9.30 8.46 -20.87
N ALA A 221 8.65 8.54 -19.70
CA ALA A 221 8.51 9.78 -18.98
C ALA A 221 9.90 10.24 -18.44
N PRO A 222 10.27 11.53 -18.59
CA PRO A 222 11.55 12.01 -18.10
C PRO A 222 11.74 11.77 -16.61
N ASP A 223 12.93 11.29 -16.24
CA ASP A 223 13.26 10.97 -14.86
C ASP A 223 13.61 12.23 -14.06
N GLY A 224 12.88 12.46 -13.00
CA GLY A 224 13.18 13.45 -11.97
C GLY A 224 13.90 12.83 -10.76
N PRO A 225 14.02 13.61 -9.66
CA PRO A 225 14.65 13.16 -8.43
C PRO A 225 14.03 11.87 -7.87
N LEU A 226 14.88 11.05 -7.22
CA LEU A 226 14.45 9.86 -6.50
C LEU A 226 14.09 10.26 -5.07
N ILE A 227 12.84 10.02 -4.66
CA ILE A 227 12.31 10.33 -3.33
C ILE A 227 11.99 9.06 -2.55
N ASP A 228 12.06 9.12 -1.24
CA ASP A 228 11.78 7.99 -0.35
C ASP A 228 10.31 7.92 0.05
N ALA A 229 9.67 9.04 0.33
CA ALA A 229 8.24 9.16 0.61
C ALA A 229 7.51 9.90 -0.51
N VAL A 230 6.28 9.48 -0.81
CA VAL A 230 5.47 10.12 -1.88
C VAL A 230 5.09 11.56 -1.53
N GLU A 231 5.04 11.88 -0.26
CA GLU A 231 4.76 13.20 0.28
C GLU A 231 5.87 14.21 -0.08
N ASP A 232 7.13 13.75 -0.20
CA ASP A 232 8.28 14.56 -0.56
C ASP A 232 8.20 15.13 -1.99
N LYS A 233 7.31 14.59 -2.82
CA LYS A 233 7.10 15.09 -4.19
C LYS A 233 6.78 16.58 -4.22
N PHE A 234 6.06 17.10 -3.25
CA PHE A 234 5.70 18.51 -3.21
C PHE A 234 6.89 19.41 -2.84
N GLU A 235 7.85 18.93 -2.04
CA GLU A 235 9.09 19.64 -1.77
C GLU A 235 9.97 19.73 -3.02
N VAL A 236 10.09 18.62 -3.74
CA VAL A 236 10.87 18.54 -4.99
C VAL A 236 10.26 19.45 -6.07
N VAL A 237 8.92 19.51 -6.16
CA VAL A 237 8.19 20.39 -7.08
C VAL A 237 8.37 21.84 -6.68
N ALA A 238 8.18 22.20 -5.40
CA ALA A 238 8.36 23.56 -4.91
C ALA A 238 9.79 24.07 -5.10
N ALA A 239 10.78 23.18 -5.08
CA ALA A 239 12.19 23.49 -5.39
C ALA A 239 12.46 23.62 -6.90
N GLY A 240 11.47 23.51 -7.78
CA GLY A 240 11.62 23.59 -9.24
C GLY A 240 12.42 22.46 -9.88
N GLN A 241 12.59 21.33 -9.18
CA GLN A 241 13.40 20.20 -9.67
C GLN A 241 12.59 19.20 -10.50
N ALA A 242 11.27 19.25 -10.42
CA ALA A 242 10.36 18.41 -11.16
C ALA A 242 8.94 18.98 -11.17
N VAL A 243 8.06 18.39 -11.97
CA VAL A 243 6.61 18.53 -11.86
C VAL A 243 6.00 17.23 -11.36
N THR A 244 4.75 17.21 -10.86
CA THR A 244 4.13 15.96 -10.45
C THR A 244 2.68 15.85 -10.89
N ILE A 245 2.26 14.63 -11.27
CA ILE A 245 0.87 14.31 -11.52
C ILE A 245 0.24 13.88 -10.20
N SER A 246 -0.94 14.41 -9.89
CA SER A 246 -1.69 14.14 -8.67
C SER A 246 -3.18 14.07 -8.96
N ALA A 247 -3.98 13.71 -7.95
CA ALA A 247 -5.44 13.73 -7.99
C ALA A 247 -5.99 14.21 -6.65
N GLY A 248 -7.22 14.74 -6.63
CA GLY A 248 -7.90 15.11 -5.39
C GLY A 248 -7.26 16.26 -4.61
N VAL A 249 -6.47 17.13 -5.24
CA VAL A 249 -5.71 18.23 -4.61
C VAL A 249 -6.61 19.42 -4.24
N ARG A 250 -7.92 19.27 -4.21
CA ARG A 250 -8.85 20.36 -3.90
C ARG A 250 -8.70 20.81 -2.44
N GLY A 251 -8.24 22.04 -2.26
CA GLY A 251 -8.25 22.74 -0.96
C GLY A 251 -7.10 22.42 0.00
N GLY A 252 -6.07 21.68 -0.43
CA GLY A 252 -4.95 21.29 0.44
C GLY A 252 -3.56 21.43 -0.19
N LEU A 253 -3.45 22.13 -1.31
CA LEU A 253 -2.15 22.38 -1.92
C LEU A 253 -1.42 23.49 -1.15
N ARG A 254 -0.10 23.39 -1.11
CA ARG A 254 0.79 24.43 -0.55
C ARG A 254 0.59 25.76 -1.31
N PRO A 255 0.71 26.92 -0.62
CA PRO A 255 0.46 28.22 -1.25
C PRO A 255 1.47 28.59 -2.34
N ASP A 256 2.64 27.94 -2.41
CA ASP A 256 3.68 28.13 -3.41
C ASP A 256 3.52 27.23 -4.65
N LEU A 257 2.48 26.38 -4.68
CA LEU A 257 2.18 25.46 -5.77
C LEU A 257 0.82 25.77 -6.40
N THR A 258 0.63 25.38 -7.65
CA THR A 258 -0.65 25.39 -8.35
C THR A 258 -0.94 24.05 -9.01
N ALA A 259 -2.22 23.71 -9.14
CA ALA A 259 -2.70 22.51 -9.81
C ALA A 259 -3.43 22.91 -11.10
N ILE A 260 -3.05 22.29 -12.22
CA ILE A 260 -3.60 22.54 -13.54
C ILE A 260 -4.26 21.24 -14.02
N PRO A 261 -5.51 21.27 -14.50
CA PRO A 261 -6.14 20.08 -15.08
C PRO A 261 -5.26 19.44 -16.16
N LEU A 262 -5.02 18.14 -16.04
CA LEU A 262 -4.34 17.36 -17.07
C LEU A 262 -5.38 16.65 -17.89
N GLU A 263 -5.53 17.06 -19.14
CA GLU A 263 -6.43 16.46 -20.12
C GLU A 263 -5.78 15.23 -20.77
N ASP A 264 -6.48 14.55 -21.67
CA ASP A 264 -6.01 13.38 -22.43
C ASP A 264 -5.51 12.18 -21.58
N VAL A 265 -5.85 12.15 -20.32
CA VAL A 265 -5.49 11.06 -19.39
C VAL A 265 -6.71 10.53 -18.64
N GLU A 266 -6.68 9.24 -18.33
CA GLU A 266 -7.75 8.64 -17.53
C GLU A 266 -7.75 9.18 -16.09
N PRO A 267 -8.93 9.33 -15.47
CA PRO A 267 -9.02 9.79 -14.08
C PRO A 267 -8.42 8.78 -13.11
N SER A 268 -8.14 9.23 -11.91
CA SER A 268 -7.81 8.35 -10.79
C SER A 268 -9.10 7.84 -10.14
N HIS A 269 -9.21 6.53 -9.95
CA HIS A 269 -10.37 5.92 -9.31
C HIS A 269 -10.17 5.85 -7.80
N VAL A 270 -11.07 6.50 -7.05
CA VAL A 270 -11.18 6.29 -5.59
C VAL A 270 -12.07 5.09 -5.34
N VAL A 271 -11.57 4.15 -4.58
CA VAL A 271 -12.22 2.86 -4.34
C VAL A 271 -12.37 2.57 -2.85
N LEU A 272 -13.40 1.77 -2.54
CA LEU A 272 -13.49 1.04 -1.29
C LEU A 272 -13.00 -0.39 -1.53
N ALA A 273 -12.00 -0.80 -0.76
CA ALA A 273 -11.49 -2.16 -0.74
C ALA A 273 -11.79 -2.84 0.60
N THR A 274 -12.15 -4.12 0.55
CA THR A 274 -12.36 -5.00 1.70
C THR A 274 -11.80 -6.37 1.38
N ARG A 275 -11.55 -7.21 2.38
CA ARG A 275 -11.18 -8.61 2.12
C ARG A 275 -12.29 -9.34 1.37
N ALA A 276 -11.93 -10.21 0.45
CA ALA A 276 -12.88 -11.11 -0.20
C ALA A 276 -13.46 -12.08 0.86
N GLY A 277 -14.78 -12.23 0.86
CA GLY A 277 -15.47 -13.13 1.81
C GLY A 277 -15.57 -12.60 3.26
N ASP A 278 -15.29 -11.32 3.52
CA ASP A 278 -15.44 -10.72 4.86
C ASP A 278 -16.90 -10.73 5.31
N GLY A 279 -17.19 -11.52 6.37
CA GLY A 279 -18.53 -11.70 6.95
C GLY A 279 -18.92 -10.65 8.01
N ASN A 280 -18.09 -9.64 8.27
CA ASN A 280 -18.38 -8.63 9.28
C ASN A 280 -19.54 -7.71 8.83
N ARG A 281 -20.64 -7.72 9.59
CA ARG A 281 -21.85 -6.91 9.30
C ARG A 281 -21.56 -5.40 9.23
N LEU A 282 -20.61 -4.91 10.03
CA LEU A 282 -20.22 -3.50 10.01
C LEU A 282 -19.45 -3.15 8.74
N VAL A 283 -18.66 -4.07 8.16
CA VAL A 283 -18.02 -3.88 6.85
C VAL A 283 -19.08 -3.75 5.75
N ALA A 284 -20.10 -4.60 5.75
CA ALA A 284 -21.22 -4.50 4.82
C ALA A 284 -22.01 -3.20 5.00
N ALA A 285 -22.25 -2.76 6.23
CA ALA A 285 -22.90 -1.49 6.54
C ALA A 285 -22.05 -0.29 6.10
N PHE A 286 -20.73 -0.32 6.34
CA PHE A 286 -19.81 0.72 5.90
C PHE A 286 -19.74 0.82 4.37
N ARG A 287 -19.75 -0.32 3.65
CA ARG A 287 -19.80 -0.33 2.19
C ARG A 287 -21.00 0.46 1.66
N LYS A 288 -22.20 0.24 2.22
CA LYS A 288 -23.42 0.99 1.86
C LYS A 288 -23.28 2.49 2.17
N ALA A 289 -22.74 2.82 3.35
CA ALA A 289 -22.49 4.20 3.74
C ALA A 289 -21.48 4.90 2.83
N ALA A 290 -20.39 4.22 2.48
CA ALA A 290 -19.36 4.74 1.58
C ALA A 290 -19.93 5.03 0.17
N GLN A 291 -20.66 4.08 -0.43
CA GLN A 291 -21.28 4.26 -1.74
C GLN A 291 -22.30 5.42 -1.77
N SER A 292 -22.99 5.68 -0.66
CA SER A 292 -23.99 6.76 -0.60
C SER A 292 -23.42 8.12 -0.21
N ARG A 293 -22.31 8.17 0.53
CA ARG A 293 -21.77 9.40 1.15
C ARG A 293 -20.43 9.86 0.59
N LEU A 294 -19.68 8.97 -0.05
CA LEU A 294 -18.39 9.30 -0.66
C LEU A 294 -18.57 9.35 -2.18
N THR A 295 -18.95 10.51 -2.69
CA THR A 295 -19.33 10.71 -4.12
C THR A 295 -18.36 11.61 -4.88
N GLY A 296 -17.21 11.99 -4.27
CA GLY A 296 -16.26 12.93 -4.88
C GLY A 296 -16.79 14.36 -5.04
N ARG A 297 -18.00 14.64 -4.60
CA ARG A 297 -18.55 15.99 -4.53
C ARG A 297 -18.09 16.69 -3.25
N PRO A 298 -17.73 17.99 -3.32
CA PRO A 298 -17.32 18.76 -2.16
C PRO A 298 -18.42 18.84 -1.08
#